data_0e601c65a0148dd6074b041f076a65ff
#
_entry.id   0e601c65a0148dd6074b041f076a65ff
#
_cell.length_a   1.000
_cell.length_b   1.000
_cell.length_c   1.000
_cell.angle_alpha   90.00
_cell.angle_beta   90.00
_cell.angle_gamma   90.00
#
_symmetry.space_group_name_H-M   'P 1'
#
loop_
_entity.id
_entity.type
_entity.pdbx_description
1 polymer ?
#
loop_
_entity_poly.entity_id
_entity_poly.type
_entity_poly.pdbx_seq_one_letter_code
_entity_poly.pdbx_strand_id
1 'polypeptide(L)'
;MSARRAAIRRERLQRNKIEKKKGKLGSLERAKEQGVIDGRALAVSVCLEVLHSKYKFSNNKAQRLLNAVGKESARFDNPGVRFVLEYYAEKIAKKINAIKEYQEVKDVETQIYCISRDDLYVTSVAIILTELNELFNFSSNDKNTGRLDYIMEYCTNRYLEVQLDCEHNTAQYYFERMLRKTGYQLNW
;
A
#
# COMPACT_ATOMS: atom_id res chain seq x y z
N MET A 1 17.75 54.27 7.17
CA MET A 1 16.70 53.50 6.46
C MET A 1 15.35 53.83 7.08
N SER A 2 14.30 54.20 6.30
CA SER A 2 13.04 54.61 6.89
C SER A 2 12.31 53.42 7.51
N ALA A 3 11.65 53.61 8.67
CA ALA A 3 10.85 52.60 9.38
C ALA A 3 9.86 51.86 8.48
N ARG A 4 9.30 52.54 7.50
CA ARG A 4 8.40 52.02 6.46
C ARG A 4 9.06 50.93 5.60
N ARG A 5 10.31 51.12 5.16
CA ARG A 5 11.07 50.13 4.38
C ARG A 5 11.40 48.87 5.21
N ALA A 6 11.71 49.04 6.50
CA ALA A 6 11.95 47.92 7.41
C ALA A 6 10.69 47.09 7.65
N ALA A 7 9.52 47.72 7.78
CA ALA A 7 8.24 47.03 7.95
C ALA A 7 7.87 46.21 6.70
N ILE A 8 7.97 46.77 5.48
CA ILE A 8 7.72 46.07 4.21
C ILE A 8 8.66 44.86 4.05
N ARG A 9 9.94 45.00 4.42
CA ARG A 9 10.91 43.90 4.36
C ARG A 9 10.55 42.73 5.31
N ARG A 10 10.09 43.05 6.54
CA ARG A 10 9.64 42.05 7.53
C ARG A 10 8.41 41.30 7.03
N GLU A 11 7.42 42.01 6.50
CA GLU A 11 6.20 41.41 5.95
C GLU A 11 6.51 40.47 4.77
N ARG A 12 7.38 40.88 3.85
CA ARG A 12 7.83 40.04 2.73
C ARG A 12 8.54 38.76 3.18
N LEU A 13 9.39 38.87 4.22
CA LEU A 13 10.08 37.71 4.80
C LEU A 13 9.10 36.74 5.50
N GLN A 14 8.06 37.27 6.17
CA GLN A 14 7.01 36.44 6.76
C GLN A 14 6.17 35.72 5.70
N ARG A 15 5.75 36.42 4.64
CA ARG A 15 5.03 35.79 3.51
C ARG A 15 5.85 34.68 2.88
N ASN A 16 7.13 34.90 2.58
CA ASN A 16 8.02 33.89 2.01
C ASN A 16 8.20 32.68 2.93
N LYS A 17 8.22 32.88 4.26
CA LYS A 17 8.28 31.76 5.24
C LYS A 17 6.97 30.94 5.23
N ILE A 18 5.83 31.61 5.12
CA ILE A 18 4.50 30.94 5.06
C ILE A 18 4.37 30.14 3.76
N GLU A 19 4.74 30.73 2.62
CA GLU A 19 4.71 30.06 1.32
C GLU A 19 5.64 28.85 1.27
N LYS A 20 6.87 28.96 1.81
CA LYS A 20 7.77 27.80 1.94
C LYS A 20 7.22 26.70 2.83
N LYS A 21 6.56 27.04 3.95
CA LYS A 21 5.90 26.06 4.81
C LYS A 21 4.74 25.38 4.10
N LYS A 22 3.90 26.12 3.39
CA LYS A 22 2.78 25.57 2.60
C LYS A 22 3.29 24.67 1.48
N GLY A 23 4.34 25.06 0.76
CA GLY A 23 4.96 24.24 -0.28
C GLY A 23 5.52 22.92 0.27
N LYS A 24 6.20 22.97 1.42
CA LYS A 24 6.73 21.77 2.08
C LYS A 24 5.61 20.84 2.57
N LEU A 25 4.52 21.39 3.12
CA LEU A 25 3.38 20.58 3.56
C LEU A 25 2.73 19.88 2.35
N GLY A 26 2.53 20.58 1.24
CA GLY A 26 1.97 20.00 0.02
C GLY A 26 2.86 18.92 -0.63
N SER A 27 4.20 18.97 -0.44
CA SER A 27 5.07 17.89 -0.91
C SER A 27 4.96 16.65 -0.03
N LEU A 28 4.86 16.80 1.28
CA LEU A 28 4.68 15.70 2.23
C LEU A 28 3.32 15.00 2.03
N GLU A 29 2.26 15.75 1.79
CA GLU A 29 0.94 15.20 1.48
C GLU A 29 0.98 14.39 0.18
N ARG A 30 1.59 14.90 -0.89
CA ARG A 30 1.76 14.17 -2.14
C ARG A 30 2.60 12.91 -1.98
N ALA A 31 3.69 12.96 -1.21
CA ALA A 31 4.50 11.79 -0.92
C ALA A 31 3.69 10.72 -0.19
N LYS A 32 2.86 11.11 0.78
CA LYS A 32 1.95 10.21 1.48
C LYS A 32 0.92 9.59 0.54
N GLU A 33 0.25 10.40 -0.27
CA GLU A 33 -0.75 9.92 -1.24
C GLU A 33 -0.15 8.94 -2.25
N GLN A 34 1.04 9.26 -2.78
CA GLN A 34 1.74 8.37 -3.70
C GLN A 34 2.13 7.06 -3.03
N GLY A 35 2.62 7.10 -1.78
CA GLY A 35 2.91 5.89 -1.02
C GLY A 35 1.68 5.00 -0.83
N VAL A 36 0.52 5.60 -0.53
CA VAL A 36 -0.77 4.89 -0.42
C VAL A 36 -1.15 4.18 -1.72
N ILE A 37 -1.05 4.88 -2.85
CA ILE A 37 -1.36 4.32 -4.18
C ILE A 37 -0.40 3.17 -4.50
N ASP A 38 0.88 3.39 -4.32
CA ASP A 38 1.92 2.41 -4.66
C ASP A 38 1.85 1.16 -3.76
N GLY A 39 1.62 1.33 -2.47
CA GLY A 39 1.46 0.20 -1.54
C GLY A 39 0.30 -0.71 -1.93
N ARG A 40 -0.84 -0.14 -2.30
CA ARG A 40 -2.00 -0.88 -2.78
C ARG A 40 -1.71 -1.60 -4.10
N ALA A 41 -1.11 -0.90 -5.07
CA ALA A 41 -0.77 -1.48 -6.37
C ALA A 41 0.19 -2.66 -6.24
N LEU A 42 1.21 -2.56 -5.38
CA LEU A 42 2.14 -3.64 -5.09
C LEU A 42 1.45 -4.84 -4.45
N ALA A 43 0.60 -4.64 -3.43
CA ALA A 43 -0.13 -5.71 -2.77
C ALA A 43 -1.00 -6.50 -3.76
N VAL A 44 -1.75 -5.79 -4.59
CA VAL A 44 -2.58 -6.40 -5.63
C VAL A 44 -1.72 -7.17 -6.63
N SER A 45 -0.63 -6.58 -7.11
CA SER A 45 0.25 -7.21 -8.10
C SER A 45 0.81 -8.53 -7.59
N VAL A 46 1.33 -8.54 -6.36
CA VAL A 46 1.92 -9.73 -5.75
C VAL A 46 0.86 -10.80 -5.45
N CYS A 47 -0.29 -10.41 -4.92
CA CYS A 47 -1.37 -11.35 -4.63
C CYS A 47 -1.94 -11.98 -5.92
N LEU A 48 -2.18 -11.19 -6.96
CA LEU A 48 -2.71 -11.71 -8.22
C LEU A 48 -1.71 -12.60 -8.96
N GLU A 49 -0.41 -12.33 -8.84
CA GLU A 49 0.63 -13.20 -9.39
C GLU A 49 0.59 -14.60 -8.79
N VAL A 50 0.50 -14.73 -7.47
CA VAL A 50 0.40 -16.04 -6.81
C VAL A 50 -0.94 -16.71 -7.06
N LEU A 51 -2.03 -15.97 -7.08
CA LEU A 51 -3.36 -16.50 -7.38
C LEU A 51 -3.44 -17.06 -8.80
N HIS A 52 -2.85 -16.40 -9.77
CA HIS A 52 -2.76 -16.89 -11.13
C HIS A 52 -1.87 -18.13 -11.24
N SER A 53 -0.64 -18.04 -10.75
CA SER A 53 0.37 -19.09 -10.94
C SER A 53 0.02 -20.38 -10.21
N LYS A 54 -0.36 -20.29 -8.94
CA LYS A 54 -0.61 -21.46 -8.08
C LYS A 54 -2.07 -21.92 -8.08
N TYR A 55 -3.03 -20.99 -8.04
CA TYR A 55 -4.45 -21.31 -7.87
C TYR A 55 -5.27 -21.18 -9.15
N LYS A 56 -4.64 -20.84 -10.27
CA LYS A 56 -5.28 -20.73 -11.59
C LYS A 56 -6.50 -19.83 -11.60
N PHE A 57 -6.39 -18.71 -10.89
CA PHE A 57 -7.45 -17.69 -10.91
C PHE A 57 -7.69 -17.21 -12.33
N SER A 58 -8.96 -17.22 -12.75
CA SER A 58 -9.36 -16.63 -14.02
C SER A 58 -9.48 -15.11 -13.92
N ASN A 59 -9.51 -14.41 -15.05
CA ASN A 59 -9.72 -12.97 -15.11
C ASN A 59 -10.98 -12.53 -14.34
N ASN A 60 -12.07 -13.26 -14.48
CA ASN A 60 -13.33 -12.95 -13.78
C ASN A 60 -13.22 -13.08 -12.26
N LYS A 61 -12.48 -14.08 -11.75
CA LYS A 61 -12.23 -14.23 -10.32
C LYS A 61 -11.33 -13.12 -9.81
N ALA A 62 -10.29 -12.75 -10.55
CA ALA A 62 -9.41 -11.64 -10.23
C ALA A 62 -10.17 -10.31 -10.19
N GLN A 63 -11.01 -10.02 -11.19
CA GLN A 63 -11.81 -8.80 -11.22
C GLN A 63 -12.84 -8.77 -10.05
N ARG A 64 -13.48 -9.90 -9.75
CA ARG A 64 -14.42 -10.01 -8.61
C ARG A 64 -13.71 -9.72 -7.28
N LEU A 65 -12.50 -10.25 -7.09
CA LEU A 65 -11.67 -9.98 -5.91
C LEU A 65 -11.34 -8.50 -5.82
N LEU A 66 -10.87 -7.88 -6.91
CA LEU A 66 -10.52 -6.46 -6.92
C LEU A 66 -11.71 -5.55 -6.59
N ASN A 67 -12.87 -5.87 -7.13
CA ASN A 67 -14.09 -5.10 -6.83
C ASN A 67 -14.47 -5.17 -5.34
N ALA A 68 -14.29 -6.33 -4.71
CA ALA A 68 -14.54 -6.51 -3.29
C ALA A 68 -13.51 -5.76 -2.44
N VAL A 69 -12.22 -5.90 -2.76
CA VAL A 69 -11.13 -5.17 -2.10
C VAL A 69 -11.33 -3.66 -2.20
N GLY A 70 -11.73 -3.15 -3.36
CA GLY A 70 -12.03 -1.72 -3.55
C GLY A 70 -13.18 -1.24 -2.66
N LYS A 71 -14.26 -2.00 -2.56
CA LYS A 71 -15.41 -1.69 -1.68
C LYS A 71 -15.00 -1.71 -0.21
N GLU A 72 -14.26 -2.72 0.21
CA GLU A 72 -13.83 -2.86 1.60
C GLU A 72 -12.82 -1.77 1.99
N SER A 73 -11.87 -1.45 1.11
CA SER A 73 -10.93 -0.36 1.33
C SER A 73 -11.59 1.01 1.53
N ALA A 74 -12.73 1.25 0.87
CA ALA A 74 -13.48 2.51 0.99
C ALA A 74 -14.24 2.65 2.33
N ARG A 75 -14.37 1.57 3.12
CA ARG A 75 -15.05 1.60 4.43
C ARG A 75 -14.23 2.28 5.52
N PHE A 76 -12.92 2.39 5.31
CA PHE A 76 -12.03 2.93 6.30
C PHE A 76 -11.53 4.32 5.88
N ASP A 77 -12.19 5.35 6.36
CA ASP A 77 -11.70 6.73 6.28
C ASP A 77 -10.56 6.91 7.28
N ASN A 78 -9.31 6.71 6.83
CA ASN A 78 -8.08 6.97 7.58
C ASN A 78 -7.92 6.22 8.94
N PRO A 79 -8.27 4.95 9.06
CA PRO A 79 -8.02 4.20 10.29
C PRO A 79 -6.53 3.97 10.45
N GLY A 80 -6.06 3.92 11.69
CA GLY A 80 -4.70 3.51 11.99
C GLY A 80 -4.45 2.08 11.48
N VAL A 81 -3.29 1.85 10.86
CA VAL A 81 -2.89 0.54 10.30
C VAL A 81 -3.11 -0.60 11.29
N ARG A 82 -2.74 -0.40 12.54
CA ARG A 82 -2.91 -1.39 13.60
C ARG A 82 -4.37 -1.82 13.78
N PHE A 83 -5.29 -0.87 13.81
CA PHE A 83 -6.72 -1.16 13.94
C PHE A 83 -7.23 -2.01 12.77
N VAL A 84 -6.84 -1.66 11.55
CA VAL A 84 -7.22 -2.42 10.34
C VAL A 84 -6.68 -3.85 10.39
N LEU A 85 -5.42 -4.02 10.76
CA LEU A 85 -4.80 -5.34 10.86
C LEU A 85 -5.43 -6.20 11.95
N GLU A 86 -5.76 -5.64 13.11
CA GLU A 86 -6.46 -6.34 14.19
C GLU A 86 -7.86 -6.77 13.73
N TYR A 87 -8.63 -5.88 13.09
CA TYR A 87 -9.96 -6.17 12.56
C TYR A 87 -9.95 -7.33 11.56
N TYR A 88 -9.03 -7.33 10.58
CA TYR A 88 -8.94 -8.41 9.60
C TYR A 88 -8.33 -9.68 10.17
N ALA A 89 -7.41 -9.57 11.12
CA ALA A 89 -6.84 -10.74 11.82
C ALA A 89 -7.93 -11.54 12.55
N GLU A 90 -8.89 -10.87 13.16
CA GLU A 90 -10.05 -11.51 13.80
C GLU A 90 -10.92 -12.25 12.78
N LYS A 91 -11.20 -11.61 11.63
CA LYS A 91 -12.04 -12.21 10.58
C LYS A 91 -11.49 -13.51 10.01
N ILE A 92 -10.19 -13.60 9.82
CA ILE A 92 -9.53 -14.79 9.24
C ILE A 92 -8.91 -15.70 10.30
N ALA A 93 -9.15 -15.41 11.59
CA ALA A 93 -8.58 -16.11 12.75
C ALA A 93 -7.04 -16.25 12.66
N LYS A 94 -6.37 -15.21 12.15
CA LYS A 94 -4.93 -15.22 11.93
C LYS A 94 -4.29 -13.88 12.23
N LYS A 95 -3.14 -13.94 12.91
CA LYS A 95 -2.36 -12.73 13.21
C LYS A 95 -1.65 -12.22 11.96
N ILE A 96 -1.88 -10.97 11.62
CA ILE A 96 -1.18 -10.22 10.59
C ILE A 96 -0.25 -9.22 11.28
N ASN A 97 1.04 -9.27 10.97
CA ASN A 97 2.01 -8.39 11.59
C ASN A 97 2.16 -7.11 10.78
N ALA A 98 2.11 -5.97 11.46
CA ALA A 98 2.55 -4.71 10.90
C ALA A 98 4.07 -4.75 10.63
N ILE A 99 4.53 -3.91 9.73
CA ILE A 99 5.97 -3.70 9.51
C ILE A 99 6.54 -3.04 10.77
N LYS A 100 7.54 -3.66 11.37
CA LYS A 100 8.13 -3.21 12.63
C LYS A 100 9.29 -2.25 12.44
N GLU A 101 10.02 -2.42 11.37
CA GLU A 101 11.22 -1.66 11.07
C GLU A 101 11.08 -1.07 9.67
N TYR A 102 11.09 0.25 9.61
CA TYR A 102 11.14 0.98 8.35
C TYR A 102 12.59 1.34 8.05
N GLN A 103 12.95 1.29 6.78
CA GLN A 103 14.27 1.71 6.36
C GLN A 103 14.48 3.19 6.72
N GLU A 104 15.53 3.50 7.49
CA GLU A 104 15.88 4.89 7.79
C GLU A 104 16.35 5.60 6.53
N VAL A 105 15.59 6.61 6.13
CA VAL A 105 15.93 7.48 5.00
C VAL A 105 16.15 8.88 5.52
N LYS A 106 17.22 9.52 5.07
CA LYS A 106 17.60 10.88 5.54
C LYS A 106 16.60 11.97 5.14
N ASP A 107 15.90 11.78 4.04
CA ASP A 107 14.92 12.72 3.54
C ASP A 107 13.52 12.40 4.07
N VAL A 108 12.90 13.39 4.73
CA VAL A 108 11.59 13.24 5.38
C VAL A 108 10.47 12.93 4.38
N GLU A 109 10.54 13.46 3.16
CA GLU A 109 9.54 13.22 2.12
C GLU A 109 9.58 11.76 1.67
N THR A 110 10.77 11.25 1.38
CA THR A 110 11.01 9.85 1.04
C THR A 110 10.64 8.92 2.20
N GLN A 111 10.92 9.31 3.45
CA GLN A 111 10.53 8.52 4.61
C GLN A 111 9.01 8.40 4.75
N ILE A 112 8.28 9.49 4.58
CA ILE A 112 6.79 9.49 4.62
C ILE A 112 6.23 8.63 3.49
N TYR A 113 6.78 8.74 2.28
CA TYR A 113 6.41 7.89 1.16
C TYR A 113 6.60 6.40 1.50
N CYS A 114 7.79 6.00 1.96
CA CYS A 114 8.10 4.62 2.30
C CYS A 114 7.16 4.06 3.38
N ILE A 115 6.97 4.79 4.49
CA ILE A 115 6.07 4.38 5.56
C ILE A 115 4.64 4.20 5.02
N SER A 116 4.14 5.16 4.25
CA SER A 116 2.78 5.10 3.71
C SER A 116 2.60 3.94 2.73
N ARG A 117 3.59 3.67 1.89
CA ARG A 117 3.60 2.54 0.96
C ARG A 117 3.58 1.21 1.71
N ASP A 118 4.44 1.06 2.69
CA ASP A 118 4.62 -0.17 3.44
C ASP A 118 3.38 -0.49 4.28
N ASP A 119 2.81 0.50 4.94
CA ASP A 119 1.58 0.39 5.72
C ASP A 119 0.38 -0.01 4.84
N LEU A 120 0.26 0.62 3.68
CA LEU A 120 -0.83 0.29 2.75
C LEU A 120 -0.64 -1.05 2.05
N TYR A 121 0.60 -1.47 1.82
CA TYR A 121 0.88 -2.82 1.33
C TYR A 121 0.33 -3.87 2.28
N VAL A 122 0.73 -3.84 3.55
CA VAL A 122 0.30 -4.82 4.57
C VAL A 122 -1.20 -4.79 4.78
N THR A 123 -1.78 -3.60 4.88
CA THR A 123 -3.23 -3.42 5.03
C THR A 123 -3.99 -3.99 3.83
N SER A 124 -3.52 -3.73 2.61
CA SER A 124 -4.15 -4.26 1.39
C SER A 124 -4.04 -5.77 1.30
N VAL A 125 -2.92 -6.37 1.69
CA VAL A 125 -2.78 -7.83 1.80
C VAL A 125 -3.80 -8.39 2.79
N ALA A 126 -3.96 -7.77 3.95
CA ALA A 126 -4.93 -8.19 4.96
C ALA A 126 -6.37 -8.20 4.41
N ILE A 127 -6.77 -7.15 3.70
CA ILE A 127 -8.08 -7.05 3.04
C ILE A 127 -8.22 -8.17 1.98
N ILE A 128 -7.21 -8.35 1.12
CA ILE A 128 -7.24 -9.38 0.08
C ILE A 128 -7.39 -10.78 0.68
N LEU A 129 -6.65 -11.11 1.74
CA LEU A 129 -6.76 -12.40 2.41
C LEU A 129 -8.16 -12.63 3.00
N THR A 130 -8.77 -11.59 3.55
CA THR A 130 -10.15 -11.65 4.07
C THR A 130 -11.15 -11.89 2.94
N GLU A 131 -11.05 -11.16 1.84
CA GLU A 131 -11.92 -11.36 0.68
C GLU A 131 -11.71 -12.72 0.01
N LEU A 132 -10.50 -13.27 0.04
CA LEU A 132 -10.23 -14.63 -0.43
C LEU A 132 -10.93 -15.68 0.45
N ASN A 133 -10.95 -15.45 1.75
CA ASN A 133 -11.68 -16.31 2.68
C ASN A 133 -13.20 -16.24 2.42
N GLU A 134 -13.75 -15.02 2.37
CA GLU A 134 -15.19 -14.80 2.26
C GLU A 134 -15.76 -15.20 0.88
N LEU A 135 -15.08 -14.85 -0.21
CA LEU A 135 -15.59 -15.06 -1.57
C LEU A 135 -15.21 -16.40 -2.20
N PHE A 136 -14.10 -17.00 -1.77
CA PHE A 136 -13.53 -18.18 -2.43
C PHE A 136 -13.20 -19.32 -1.46
N ASN A 137 -13.61 -19.21 -0.18
CA ASN A 137 -13.40 -20.19 0.87
C ASN A 137 -11.93 -20.61 1.04
N PHE A 138 -11.01 -19.66 0.91
CA PHE A 138 -9.63 -19.91 1.24
C PHE A 138 -9.48 -19.89 2.78
N SER A 139 -8.95 -20.96 3.36
CA SER A 139 -8.79 -21.08 4.81
C SER A 139 -7.32 -21.20 5.23
N SER A 140 -7.05 -20.87 6.48
CA SER A 140 -5.77 -21.11 7.15
C SER A 140 -5.68 -22.50 7.79
N ASN A 141 -6.82 -23.18 8.02
CA ASN A 141 -6.95 -24.36 8.85
C ASN A 141 -6.98 -25.71 8.10
N ASP A 142 -6.87 -25.71 6.79
CA ASP A 142 -6.78 -26.96 6.05
C ASP A 142 -5.44 -27.64 6.32
N LYS A 143 -5.49 -28.77 7.02
CA LYS A 143 -4.30 -29.59 7.40
C LYS A 143 -3.40 -29.95 6.22
N ASN A 144 -3.83 -29.73 4.99
CA ASN A 144 -3.07 -30.02 3.77
C ASN A 144 -2.77 -28.80 2.86
N THR A 145 -3.35 -27.64 3.09
CA THR A 145 -3.18 -26.52 2.14
C THR A 145 -3.45 -25.18 2.78
N GLY A 146 -2.91 -24.79 3.89
CA GLY A 146 -3.07 -23.42 4.41
C GLY A 146 -2.94 -22.34 3.32
N ARG A 147 -4.02 -22.22 2.48
CA ARG A 147 -3.98 -21.37 1.26
C ARG A 147 -3.70 -19.91 1.60
N LEU A 148 -4.35 -19.43 2.67
CA LEU A 148 -4.09 -18.08 3.17
C LEU A 148 -2.68 -17.94 3.74
N ASP A 149 -2.18 -18.96 4.42
CA ASP A 149 -0.83 -18.98 4.98
C ASP A 149 0.21 -18.88 3.89
N TYR A 150 0.06 -19.67 2.85
CA TYR A 150 0.97 -19.65 1.71
C TYR A 150 0.95 -18.30 0.98
N ILE A 151 -0.24 -17.73 0.76
CA ILE A 151 -0.34 -16.43 0.08
C ILE A 151 0.29 -15.34 0.95
N MET A 152 0.05 -15.35 2.26
CA MET A 152 0.63 -14.38 3.18
C MET A 152 2.16 -14.49 3.20
N GLU A 153 2.71 -15.70 3.29
CA GLU A 153 4.16 -15.94 3.26
C GLU A 153 4.75 -15.49 1.92
N TYR A 154 4.12 -15.85 0.81
CA TYR A 154 4.53 -15.41 -0.51
C TYR A 154 4.54 -13.87 -0.64
N CYS A 155 3.47 -13.21 -0.17
CA CYS A 155 3.38 -11.75 -0.20
C CYS A 155 4.48 -11.10 0.65
N THR A 156 4.77 -11.67 1.83
CA THR A 156 5.83 -11.16 2.71
C THR A 156 7.20 -11.28 2.05
N ASN A 157 7.54 -12.46 1.55
CA ASN A 157 8.84 -12.71 0.92
C ASN A 157 9.02 -11.89 -0.36
N ARG A 158 7.97 -11.83 -1.18
CA ARG A 158 8.02 -11.07 -2.44
C ARG A 158 8.12 -9.57 -2.21
N TYR A 159 7.50 -9.05 -1.15
CA TYR A 159 7.61 -7.65 -0.80
C TYR A 159 9.04 -7.23 -0.43
N LEU A 160 9.75 -8.07 0.33
CA LEU A 160 11.17 -7.82 0.65
C LEU A 160 12.04 -7.74 -0.62
N GLU A 161 11.80 -8.63 -1.58
CA GLU A 161 12.48 -8.56 -2.88
C GLU A 161 12.17 -7.26 -3.64
N VAL A 162 10.88 -6.87 -3.65
CA VAL A 162 10.43 -5.64 -4.32
C VAL A 162 10.96 -4.39 -3.63
N GLN A 163 11.07 -4.37 -2.31
CA GLN A 163 11.67 -3.24 -1.59
C GLN A 163 13.12 -2.99 -2.01
N LEU A 164 13.90 -4.05 -2.17
CA LEU A 164 15.30 -3.97 -2.62
C LEU A 164 15.42 -3.46 -4.07
N ASP A 165 14.43 -3.73 -4.90
CA ASP A 165 14.40 -3.35 -6.32
C ASP A 165 13.70 -2.00 -6.57
N CYS A 166 12.99 -1.46 -5.58
CA CYS A 166 12.23 -0.19 -5.69
C CYS A 166 13.10 1.06 -5.91
N GLU A 167 14.42 0.96 -5.77
CA GLU A 167 15.34 2.04 -6.18
C GLU A 167 15.32 2.26 -7.71
N HIS A 168 14.84 1.28 -8.49
CA HIS A 168 14.93 1.27 -9.95
C HIS A 168 13.57 1.12 -10.65
N ASN A 169 12.53 0.65 -9.95
CA ASN A 169 11.23 0.33 -10.53
C ASN A 169 10.06 0.86 -9.70
N THR A 170 9.05 1.43 -10.38
CA THR A 170 7.84 1.94 -9.73
C THR A 170 6.82 0.83 -9.44
N ALA A 171 5.89 1.07 -8.51
CA ALA A 171 4.77 0.15 -8.25
C ALA A 171 3.94 -0.12 -9.52
N GLN A 172 3.77 0.88 -10.38
CA GLN A 172 3.12 0.73 -11.68
C GLN A 172 3.85 -0.28 -12.58
N TYR A 173 5.18 -0.28 -12.61
CA TYR A 173 5.96 -1.28 -13.34
C TYR A 173 5.65 -2.71 -12.89
N TYR A 174 5.54 -2.95 -11.58
CA TYR A 174 5.18 -4.27 -11.07
C TYR A 174 3.77 -4.68 -11.45
N PHE A 175 2.82 -3.75 -11.41
CA PHE A 175 1.45 -4.00 -11.83
C PHE A 175 1.36 -4.36 -13.32
N GLU A 176 1.99 -3.58 -14.18
CA GLU A 176 2.04 -3.86 -15.63
C GLU A 176 2.77 -5.17 -15.94
N ARG A 177 3.85 -5.48 -15.22
CA ARG A 177 4.55 -6.75 -15.34
C ARG A 177 3.67 -7.93 -14.95
N MET A 178 2.91 -7.80 -13.88
CA MET A 178 1.93 -8.80 -13.45
C MET A 178 0.86 -9.00 -14.52
N LEU A 179 0.27 -7.94 -15.07
CA LEU A 179 -0.72 -8.03 -16.15
C LEU A 179 -0.16 -8.78 -17.38
N ARG A 180 1.06 -8.43 -17.80
CA ARG A 180 1.73 -9.13 -18.92
C ARG A 180 1.97 -10.61 -18.63
N LYS A 181 2.38 -10.96 -17.41
CA LYS A 181 2.68 -12.32 -16.99
C LYS A 181 1.43 -13.20 -16.86
N THR A 182 0.34 -12.61 -16.40
CA THR A 182 -0.92 -13.32 -16.13
C THR A 182 -1.90 -13.30 -17.30
N GLY A 183 -1.74 -12.36 -18.23
CA GLY A 183 -2.69 -12.09 -19.31
C GLY A 183 -4.01 -11.47 -18.81
N TYR A 184 -4.07 -10.98 -17.59
CA TYR A 184 -5.27 -10.36 -17.04
C TYR A 184 -5.60 -9.05 -17.74
N GLN A 185 -6.90 -8.83 -17.97
CA GLN A 185 -7.50 -7.60 -18.44
C GLN A 185 -8.39 -7.07 -17.30
N LEU A 186 -7.83 -6.24 -16.43
CA LEU A 186 -8.47 -5.77 -15.21
C LEU A 186 -8.79 -4.29 -15.31
N ASN A 187 -9.99 -3.92 -14.84
CA ASN A 187 -10.36 -2.54 -14.59
C ASN A 187 -10.03 -2.23 -13.12
N TRP A 188 -9.05 -1.37 -12.93
CA TRP A 188 -8.51 -0.97 -11.61
C TRP A 188 -8.86 0.48 -11.31
#